data_a3728a8b0bd6e3d847968039aae79c5a
#
_entry.id   a3728a8b0bd6e3d847968039aae79c5a
#
_cell.length_a   1.000
_cell.length_b   1.000
_cell.length_c   1.000
_cell.angle_alpha   90.00
_cell.angle_beta   90.00
_cell.angle_gamma   90.00
#
_symmetry.space_group_name_H-M   'P 1'
#
loop_
_entity.id
_entity.type
_entity.pdbx_description
1 polymer ?
#
loop_
_entity_poly.entity_id
_entity_poly.type
_entity_poly.pdbx_seq_one_letter_code
_entity_poly.pdbx_strand_id
1 'polypeptide(L)'
;IVQRELAIDDEEILQAIRVHTTGAAKMSLLDKIIYVADYIEPGRDFPGVKEAREIALVDLDAAVAYETKHTLLHLIEQEHKIYPKTLETYNQWVVNQK
;
A
#
# COMPACT_ATOMS: atom_id res chain seq x y z
N ILE A 1 10.37 13.32 -17.47
CA ILE A 1 11.63 13.69 -16.81
C ILE A 1 11.97 12.67 -15.71
N VAL A 2 11.08 12.53 -14.74
CA VAL A 2 11.26 11.51 -13.69
C VAL A 2 11.35 10.13 -14.30
N GLN A 3 10.55 9.87 -15.30
CA GLN A 3 10.52 8.62 -16.03
C GLN A 3 11.88 8.27 -16.62
N ARG A 4 12.53 9.24 -17.25
CA ARG A 4 13.84 9.01 -17.89
C ARG A 4 14.94 8.75 -16.87
N GLU A 5 14.93 9.52 -15.78
CA GLU A 5 15.94 9.40 -14.74
C GLU A 5 15.87 8.08 -14.00
N LEU A 6 14.65 7.58 -13.78
CA LEU A 6 14.43 6.36 -13.02
C LEU A 6 14.18 5.14 -13.93
N ALA A 7 14.21 5.33 -15.25
CA ALA A 7 13.91 4.27 -16.21
C ALA A 7 12.51 3.67 -15.98
N ILE A 8 11.56 4.48 -15.57
CA ILE A 8 10.17 4.09 -15.33
C ILE A 8 9.30 4.65 -16.44
N ASP A 9 8.49 3.83 -17.07
CA ASP A 9 7.63 4.29 -18.17
C ASP A 9 6.28 4.81 -17.66
N ASP A 10 5.52 5.44 -18.58
CA ASP A 10 4.24 6.05 -18.23
C ASP A 10 3.22 5.03 -17.70
N GLU A 11 3.25 3.81 -18.24
CA GLU A 11 2.34 2.76 -17.82
C GLU A 11 2.60 2.36 -16.37
N GLU A 12 3.87 2.27 -15.98
CA GLU A 12 4.23 1.94 -14.62
C GLU A 12 3.77 3.03 -13.64
N ILE A 13 3.93 4.30 -14.03
CA ILE A 13 3.48 5.43 -13.21
C ILE A 13 1.97 5.40 -13.07
N LEU A 14 1.24 5.19 -14.16
CA LEU A 14 -0.22 5.14 -14.13
C LEU A 14 -0.72 3.97 -13.28
N GLN A 15 -0.07 2.82 -13.38
CA GLN A 15 -0.42 1.66 -12.57
C GLN A 15 -0.24 1.96 -11.07
N ALA A 16 0.89 2.55 -10.71
CA ALA A 16 1.17 2.90 -9.33
C ALA A 16 0.14 3.88 -8.76
N ILE A 17 -0.26 4.87 -9.57
CA ILE A 17 -1.31 5.82 -9.17
C ILE A 17 -2.64 5.10 -8.95
N ARG A 18 -2.99 4.16 -9.81
CA ARG A 18 -4.24 3.41 -9.68
C ARG A 18 -4.30 2.58 -8.40
N VAL A 19 -3.18 1.97 -8.02
CA VAL A 19 -3.16 1.05 -6.89
C VAL A 19 -2.83 1.69 -5.54
N HIS A 20 -2.42 2.95 -5.50
CA HIS A 20 -1.96 3.54 -4.25
C HIS A 20 -3.05 3.65 -3.18
N THR A 21 -4.32 3.64 -3.56
CA THR A 21 -5.43 3.76 -2.62
C THR A 21 -5.91 2.41 -2.09
N THR A 22 -6.09 1.44 -2.97
CA THR A 22 -6.68 0.14 -2.61
C THR A 22 -5.67 -1.00 -2.60
N GLY A 23 -4.49 -0.77 -3.19
CA GLY A 23 -3.55 -1.85 -3.47
C GLY A 23 -4.04 -2.72 -4.60
N ALA A 24 -3.41 -3.86 -4.77
CA ALA A 24 -3.79 -4.85 -5.76
C ALA A 24 -3.17 -6.20 -5.38
N ALA A 25 -3.71 -7.29 -5.91
CA ALA A 25 -3.13 -8.61 -5.69
C ALA A 25 -1.72 -8.71 -6.29
N LYS A 26 -1.50 -8.06 -7.43
CA LYS A 26 -0.18 -7.97 -8.04
C LYS A 26 0.31 -6.54 -7.96
N MET A 27 1.45 -6.34 -7.32
CA MET A 27 2.06 -5.02 -7.22
C MET A 27 3.55 -5.12 -7.55
N SER A 28 4.01 -4.24 -8.45
CA SER A 28 5.41 -4.10 -8.75
C SER A 28 6.12 -3.44 -7.57
N LEU A 29 7.45 -3.37 -7.62
CA LEU A 29 8.20 -2.65 -6.58
C LEU A 29 7.74 -1.20 -6.49
N LEU A 30 7.55 -0.53 -7.63
CA LEU A 30 7.08 0.85 -7.65
C LEU A 30 5.68 0.98 -7.04
N ASP A 31 4.77 0.05 -7.37
CA ASP A 31 3.42 0.05 -6.82
C ASP A 31 3.46 -0.01 -5.29
N LYS A 32 4.30 -0.90 -4.75
CA LYS A 32 4.43 -1.06 -3.30
C LYS A 32 5.03 0.17 -2.64
N ILE A 33 6.05 0.75 -3.26
CA ILE A 33 6.69 1.96 -2.73
C ILE A 33 5.68 3.10 -2.62
N ILE A 34 4.90 3.34 -3.66
CA ILE A 34 3.93 4.43 -3.66
C ILE A 34 2.77 4.14 -2.69
N TYR A 35 2.29 2.91 -2.67
CA TYR A 35 1.24 2.49 -1.76
C TYR A 35 1.64 2.74 -0.29
N VAL A 36 2.82 2.28 0.09
CA VAL A 36 3.31 2.44 1.45
C VAL A 36 3.71 3.89 1.76
N ALA A 37 4.36 4.57 0.82
CA ALA A 37 4.83 5.94 1.03
C ALA A 37 3.67 6.89 1.34
N ASP A 38 2.53 6.74 0.68
CA ASP A 38 1.36 7.55 0.95
C ASP A 38 0.84 7.32 2.37
N TYR A 39 0.88 6.08 2.82
CA TYR A 39 0.38 5.68 4.14
C TYR A 39 1.24 6.23 5.28
N ILE A 40 2.56 6.24 5.09
CA ILE A 40 3.51 6.63 6.15
C ILE A 40 4.13 8.00 5.96
N GLU A 41 3.60 8.83 5.05
CA GLU A 41 4.20 10.13 4.78
C GLU A 41 4.29 10.96 6.07
N PRO A 42 5.30 11.86 6.20
CA PRO A 42 5.55 12.55 7.48
C PRO A 42 4.39 13.35 8.05
N GLY A 43 3.48 13.81 7.20
CA GLY A 43 2.30 14.55 7.66
C GLY A 43 1.21 13.69 8.26
N ARG A 44 1.31 12.37 8.13
CA ARG A 44 0.31 11.45 8.66
C ARG A 44 0.54 11.20 10.15
N ASP A 45 -0.55 11.25 10.90
CA ASP A 45 -0.51 10.97 12.34
C ASP A 45 -1.74 10.17 12.72
N PHE A 46 -1.57 8.88 12.92
CA PHE A 46 -2.65 7.98 13.32
C PHE A 46 -2.05 6.88 14.20
N PRO A 47 -2.90 6.18 14.99
CA PRO A 47 -2.40 5.07 15.82
C PRO A 47 -1.72 4.01 14.93
N GLY A 48 -0.47 3.69 15.25
CA GLY A 48 0.30 2.70 14.51
C GLY A 48 1.18 3.24 13.39
N VAL A 49 1.14 4.56 13.11
CA VAL A 49 1.95 5.10 12.02
C VAL A 49 3.45 4.93 12.26
N LYS A 50 3.90 5.06 13.51
CA LYS A 50 5.31 4.87 13.85
C LYS A 50 5.73 3.43 13.59
N GLU A 51 4.91 2.48 13.99
CA GLU A 51 5.17 1.06 13.75
C GLU A 51 5.22 0.76 12.24
N ALA A 52 4.30 1.34 11.47
CA ALA A 52 4.30 1.18 10.02
C ALA A 52 5.60 1.71 9.40
N ARG A 53 6.09 2.85 9.87
CA ARG A 53 7.35 3.42 9.37
C ARG A 53 8.54 2.51 9.68
N GLU A 54 8.58 1.94 10.87
CA GLU A 54 9.64 1.01 11.26
C GLU A 54 9.62 -0.25 10.41
N ILE A 55 8.45 -0.81 10.18
CA ILE A 55 8.29 -1.98 9.32
C ILE A 55 8.74 -1.70 7.90
N ALA A 56 8.38 -0.53 7.37
CA ALA A 56 8.74 -0.14 6.00
C ALA A 56 10.25 -0.04 5.80
N LEU A 57 11.00 0.32 6.85
CA LEU A 57 12.46 0.41 6.77
C LEU A 57 13.12 -0.97 6.66
N VAL A 58 12.45 -2.01 7.12
CA VAL A 58 13.03 -3.36 7.19
C VAL A 58 12.48 -4.26 6.08
N ASP A 59 11.18 -4.20 5.82
CA ASP A 59 10.52 -5.12 4.89
C ASP A 59 9.32 -4.44 4.24
N LEU A 60 9.47 -4.10 2.97
CA LEU A 60 8.41 -3.40 2.23
C LEU A 60 7.14 -4.25 2.11
N ASP A 61 7.29 -5.56 1.87
CA ASP A 61 6.12 -6.44 1.74
C ASP A 61 5.37 -6.54 3.08
N ALA A 62 6.09 -6.57 4.19
CA ALA A 62 5.46 -6.55 5.51
C ALA A 62 4.72 -5.24 5.75
N ALA A 63 5.25 -4.12 5.24
CA ALA A 63 4.59 -2.82 5.34
C ALA A 63 3.30 -2.80 4.52
N VAL A 64 3.30 -3.42 3.33
CA VAL A 64 2.09 -3.56 2.51
C VAL A 64 1.03 -4.34 3.28
N ALA A 65 1.41 -5.45 3.90
CA ALA A 65 0.49 -6.27 4.69
C ALA A 65 -0.07 -5.48 5.87
N TYR A 66 0.78 -4.77 6.58
CA TYR A 66 0.39 -3.96 7.73
C TYR A 66 -0.63 -2.89 7.32
N GLU A 67 -0.32 -2.14 6.27
CA GLU A 67 -1.21 -1.09 5.78
C GLU A 67 -2.56 -1.66 5.37
N THR A 68 -2.56 -2.74 4.59
CA THR A 68 -3.78 -3.34 4.06
C THR A 68 -4.68 -3.83 5.19
N LYS A 69 -4.09 -4.52 6.18
CA LYS A 69 -4.85 -5.04 7.32
C LYS A 69 -5.48 -3.90 8.12
N HIS A 70 -4.70 -2.89 8.45
CA HIS A 70 -5.19 -1.81 9.30
C HIS A 70 -6.17 -0.90 8.59
N THR A 71 -5.97 -0.67 7.29
CA THR A 71 -6.93 0.09 6.48
C THR A 71 -8.27 -0.64 6.42
N LEU A 72 -8.24 -1.95 6.20
CA LEU A 72 -9.47 -2.75 6.14
C LEU A 72 -10.20 -2.72 7.47
N LEU A 73 -9.49 -2.88 8.59
CA LEU A 73 -10.09 -2.80 9.91
C LEU A 73 -10.75 -1.46 10.14
N HIS A 74 -10.09 -0.37 9.76
CA HIS A 74 -10.62 0.98 9.91
C HIS A 74 -11.90 1.16 9.07
N LEU A 75 -11.89 0.69 7.83
CA LEU A 75 -13.06 0.78 6.97
C LEU A 75 -14.25 0.02 7.57
N ILE A 76 -14.00 -1.15 8.14
CA ILE A 76 -15.05 -1.96 8.77
C ILE A 76 -15.59 -1.25 10.02
N GLU A 77 -14.71 -0.72 10.86
CA GLU A 77 -15.11 -0.01 12.07
C GLU A 77 -15.97 1.23 11.78
N GLN A 78 -15.63 1.94 10.69
CA GLN A 78 -16.37 3.12 10.28
C GLN A 78 -17.56 2.81 9.39
N GLU A 79 -17.81 1.53 9.14
CA GLU A 79 -18.90 1.07 8.28
C GLU A 79 -18.85 1.68 6.87
N HIS A 80 -17.63 1.86 6.36
CA HIS A 80 -17.40 2.32 5.00
C HIS A 80 -17.49 1.17 4.01
N LYS A 81 -17.78 1.51 2.77
CA LYS A 81 -17.79 0.53 1.68
C LYS A 81 -16.39 -0.03 1.46
N ILE A 82 -16.31 -1.34 1.27
CA ILE A 82 -15.05 -2.01 0.96
C ILE A 82 -15.08 -2.43 -0.50
N TYR A 83 -14.12 -1.92 -1.28
CA TYR A 83 -14.02 -2.27 -2.69
C TYR A 83 -13.38 -3.66 -2.87
N PRO A 84 -13.79 -4.41 -3.90
CA PRO A 84 -13.22 -5.74 -4.15
C PRO A 84 -11.69 -5.74 -4.23
N LYS A 85 -11.09 -4.68 -4.77
CA LYS A 85 -9.64 -4.55 -4.88
C LYS A 85 -8.96 -4.59 -3.52
N THR A 86 -9.55 -3.98 -2.52
CA THR A 86 -9.03 -3.99 -1.15
C THR A 86 -9.04 -5.39 -0.57
N LEU A 87 -10.10 -6.16 -0.82
CA LEU A 87 -10.19 -7.55 -0.36
C LEU A 87 -9.17 -8.43 -1.07
N GLU A 88 -8.97 -8.24 -2.37
CA GLU A 88 -7.96 -8.97 -3.13
C GLU A 88 -6.57 -8.70 -2.57
N THR A 89 -6.29 -7.44 -2.26
CA THR A 89 -5.01 -7.03 -1.68
C THR A 89 -4.80 -7.68 -0.32
N TYR A 90 -5.81 -7.68 0.51
CA TYR A 90 -5.76 -8.32 1.81
C TYR A 90 -5.47 -9.81 1.68
N ASN A 91 -6.19 -10.50 0.83
CA ASN A 91 -6.01 -11.94 0.66
C ASN A 91 -4.61 -12.28 0.18
N GLN A 92 -4.08 -11.51 -0.76
CA GLN A 92 -2.74 -11.78 -1.33
C GLN A 92 -1.62 -11.42 -0.37
N TRP A 93 -1.69 -10.25 0.26
CA TRP A 93 -0.54 -9.71 1.01
C TRP A 93 -0.59 -10.01 2.50
N VAL A 94 -1.76 -10.27 3.06
CA VAL A 94 -1.89 -10.61 4.48
C VAL A 94 -2.06 -12.12 4.66
N VAL A 95 -3.03 -12.70 3.99
CA VAL A 95 -3.38 -14.11 4.19
C VAL A 95 -2.39 -15.06 3.50
N ASN A 96 -2.15 -14.83 2.20
CA ASN A 96 -1.33 -15.76 1.41
C ASN A 96 0.17 -15.71 1.72
N GLN A 97 0.62 -14.72 2.49
CA GLN A 97 2.03 -14.61 2.88
C GLN A 97 2.35 -15.39 4.16
N LYS A 98 1.37 -15.97 4.79
CA LYS A 98 1.56 -16.74 6.03
C LYS A 98 2.00 -18.16 5.78
#